data_bb9a1f7f21a60cf5bb3698aabccfb521
#
_entry.id   bb9a1f7f21a60cf5bb3698aabccfb521
#
_cell.length_a   1.000
_cell.length_b   1.000
_cell.length_c   1.000
_cell.angle_alpha   90.00
_cell.angle_beta   90.00
_cell.angle_gamma   90.00
#
_symmetry.space_group_name_H-M   'P 1'
#
loop_
_entity.id
_entity.type
_entity.pdbx_description
1 polymer ?
#
loop_
_entity_poly.entity_id
_entity_poly.type
_entity_poly.pdbx_seq_one_letter_code
_entity_poly.pdbx_strand_id
1 'polypeptide(L)'
;MKIYTKTGDGGNTSLVGGTRVSKACDRVSAYGDIDELISCLGLVRSLAPQTDEELRRIEIHLMNVSAHLACEGSSAKLKPLDPAEEQFLEERIDQMTAALPPQNAFVLPGKPAVSSVCHIARTVCRRAERSVVRIGELQEDDSAALSYLNRLSDYLFTLARTLCVESGAAEDFWLP
;
A
#
# COMPACT_ATOMS: atom_id res chain seq x y z
N MET A 1 27.24 -11.50 -5.49
CA MET A 1 26.68 -10.51 -6.42
C MET A 1 26.83 -9.13 -5.83
N LYS A 2 27.29 -8.12 -6.58
CA LYS A 2 27.37 -6.72 -6.05
C LYS A 2 25.99 -6.10 -6.11
N ILE A 3 25.56 -5.45 -5.03
CA ILE A 3 24.25 -4.78 -4.93
C ILE A 3 24.28 -3.46 -5.73
N TYR A 4 25.38 -2.74 -5.72
CA TYR A 4 25.52 -1.46 -6.43
C TYR A 4 26.12 -1.66 -7.82
N THR A 5 25.54 -0.97 -8.81
CA THR A 5 26.00 -0.99 -10.22
C THR A 5 26.64 0.33 -10.66
N LYS A 6 26.43 1.42 -9.89
CA LYS A 6 26.83 2.82 -10.18
C LYS A 6 26.19 3.42 -11.45
N THR A 7 25.35 2.68 -12.17
CA THR A 7 24.71 3.15 -13.41
C THR A 7 23.62 4.19 -13.16
N GLY A 8 23.18 4.34 -11.91
CA GLY A 8 22.16 5.28 -11.48
C GLY A 8 22.66 6.57 -10.85
N ASP A 9 23.99 6.75 -10.71
CA ASP A 9 24.58 7.89 -9.98
C ASP A 9 24.33 9.25 -10.68
N GLY A 10 24.07 9.21 -12.00
CA GLY A 10 23.70 10.41 -12.79
C GLY A 10 22.21 10.76 -12.76
N GLY A 11 21.42 10.25 -11.78
CA GLY A 11 20.00 10.61 -11.62
C GLY A 11 19.03 9.88 -12.55
N ASN A 12 19.52 8.89 -13.32
CA ASN A 12 18.69 8.07 -14.21
C ASN A 12 18.60 6.61 -13.71
N THR A 13 17.50 5.94 -14.04
CA THR A 13 17.28 4.52 -13.80
C THR A 13 16.71 3.84 -15.05
N SER A 14 16.52 2.52 -15.00
CA SER A 14 15.84 1.79 -16.07
C SER A 14 14.53 1.23 -15.54
N LEU A 15 13.46 1.38 -16.31
CA LEU A 15 12.21 0.65 -16.10
C LEU A 15 12.37 -0.83 -16.49
N VAL A 16 11.38 -1.64 -16.14
CA VAL A 16 11.26 -3.02 -16.64
C VAL A 16 11.13 -2.96 -18.16
N GLY A 17 12.02 -3.68 -18.87
CA GLY A 17 12.12 -3.56 -20.34
C GLY A 17 13.32 -2.74 -20.82
N GLY A 18 14.00 -2.01 -19.93
CA GLY A 18 15.27 -1.36 -20.21
C GLY A 18 15.20 0.12 -20.59
N THR A 19 14.00 0.69 -20.74
CA THR A 19 13.82 2.13 -21.00
C THR A 19 14.50 2.95 -19.90
N ARG A 20 15.37 3.89 -20.30
CA ARG A 20 16.07 4.80 -19.37
C ARG A 20 15.19 6.02 -19.07
N VAL A 21 14.95 6.28 -17.80
CA VAL A 21 14.13 7.40 -17.31
C VAL A 21 14.84 8.15 -16.19
N SER A 22 14.40 9.39 -15.95
CA SER A 22 14.82 10.13 -14.76
C SER A 22 14.28 9.44 -13.48
N LYS A 23 15.09 9.41 -12.43
CA LYS A 23 14.63 8.99 -11.11
C LYS A 23 13.52 9.88 -10.52
N ALA A 24 13.33 11.09 -11.09
CA ALA A 24 12.29 12.03 -10.70
C ALA A 24 10.99 11.87 -11.52
N CYS A 25 10.86 10.90 -12.43
CA CYS A 25 9.62 10.69 -13.16
C CYS A 25 8.53 10.06 -12.29
N ASP A 26 7.27 10.28 -12.66
CA ASP A 26 6.10 9.88 -11.87
C ASP A 26 6.01 8.36 -11.67
N ARG A 27 6.38 7.54 -12.68
CA ARG A 27 6.43 6.08 -12.54
C ARG A 27 7.42 5.63 -11.47
N VAL A 28 8.62 6.23 -11.45
CA VAL A 28 9.64 5.92 -10.43
C VAL A 28 9.16 6.34 -9.05
N SER A 29 8.51 7.49 -8.94
CA SER A 29 7.91 7.96 -7.69
C SER A 29 6.80 7.01 -7.21
N ALA A 30 5.93 6.55 -8.12
CA ALA A 30 4.81 5.68 -7.78
C ALA A 30 5.27 4.33 -7.21
N TYR A 31 6.17 3.61 -7.88
CA TYR A 31 6.66 2.35 -7.33
C TYR A 31 7.58 2.54 -6.12
N GLY A 32 8.24 3.68 -5.99
CA GLY A 32 9.01 4.05 -4.79
C GLY A 32 8.12 4.25 -3.56
N ASP A 33 6.97 4.91 -3.71
CA ASP A 33 5.98 5.05 -2.64
C ASP A 33 5.36 3.70 -2.23
N ILE A 34 5.23 2.75 -3.18
CA ILE A 34 4.80 1.37 -2.87
C ILE A 34 5.87 0.63 -2.08
N ASP A 35 7.14 0.79 -2.41
CA ASP A 35 8.24 0.18 -1.64
C ASP A 35 8.26 0.68 -0.18
N GLU A 36 8.03 1.98 0.03
CA GLU A 36 7.85 2.55 1.37
C GLU A 36 6.63 1.97 2.09
N LEU A 37 5.50 1.80 1.38
CA LEU A 37 4.30 1.17 1.94
C LEU A 37 4.58 -0.26 2.39
N ILE A 38 5.24 -1.08 1.58
CA ILE A 38 5.64 -2.45 1.92
C ILE A 38 6.49 -2.45 3.20
N SER A 39 7.44 -1.52 3.31
CA SER A 39 8.28 -1.38 4.50
C SER A 39 7.46 -1.02 5.75
N CYS A 40 6.45 -0.14 5.62
CA CYS A 40 5.52 0.18 6.70
C CYS A 40 4.68 -1.05 7.11
N LEU A 41 4.19 -1.85 6.16
CA LEU A 41 3.44 -3.08 6.44
C LEU A 41 4.30 -4.11 7.15
N GLY A 42 5.58 -4.27 6.77
CA GLY A 42 6.54 -5.11 7.45
C GLY A 42 6.70 -4.72 8.93
N LEU A 43 6.68 -3.41 9.24
CA LEU A 43 6.70 -2.95 10.62
C LEU A 43 5.40 -3.30 11.36
N VAL A 44 4.23 -3.14 10.74
CA VAL A 44 2.94 -3.57 11.34
C VAL A 44 2.97 -5.06 11.65
N ARG A 45 3.41 -5.91 10.70
CA ARG A 45 3.55 -7.36 10.88
C ARG A 45 4.42 -7.72 12.08
N SER A 46 5.55 -7.02 12.26
CA SER A 46 6.45 -7.29 13.39
C SER A 46 5.86 -6.90 14.74
N LEU A 47 4.96 -5.93 14.78
CA LEU A 47 4.29 -5.43 15.99
C LEU A 47 2.96 -6.14 16.30
N ALA A 48 2.34 -6.76 15.29
CA ALA A 48 1.08 -7.50 15.38
C ALA A 48 1.20 -8.85 14.66
N PRO A 49 1.87 -9.86 15.26
CA PRO A 49 2.12 -11.15 14.61
C PRO A 49 0.86 -11.89 14.14
N GLN A 50 -0.30 -11.62 14.75
CA GLN A 50 -1.59 -12.18 14.33
C GLN A 50 -2.02 -11.74 12.93
N THR A 51 -1.44 -10.67 12.39
CA THR A 51 -1.71 -10.15 11.04
C THR A 51 -0.71 -10.65 9.99
N ASP A 52 0.25 -11.49 10.37
CA ASP A 52 1.43 -11.81 9.53
C ASP A 52 1.05 -12.40 8.17
N GLU A 53 0.22 -13.44 8.14
CA GLU A 53 -0.15 -14.10 6.88
C GLU A 53 -0.93 -13.18 5.95
N GLU A 54 -1.87 -12.41 6.51
CA GLU A 54 -2.73 -11.51 5.79
C GLU A 54 -1.93 -10.34 5.17
N LEU A 55 -1.12 -9.66 5.97
CA LEU A 55 -0.29 -8.57 5.49
C LEU A 55 0.82 -9.06 4.54
N ARG A 56 1.36 -10.26 4.74
CA ARG A 56 2.29 -10.87 3.79
C ARG A 56 1.66 -11.10 2.42
N ARG A 57 0.39 -11.54 2.36
CA ARG A 57 -0.37 -11.65 1.10
C ARG A 57 -0.47 -10.30 0.40
N ILE A 58 -0.81 -9.24 1.16
CA ILE A 58 -0.91 -7.87 0.66
C ILE A 58 0.45 -7.37 0.14
N GLU A 59 1.54 -7.59 0.87
CA GLU A 59 2.90 -7.23 0.43
C GLU A 59 3.30 -7.92 -0.88
N ILE A 60 2.97 -9.21 -1.04
CA ILE A 60 3.23 -9.95 -2.29
C ILE A 60 2.45 -9.32 -3.45
N HIS A 61 1.19 -8.96 -3.24
CA HIS A 61 0.40 -8.30 -4.28
C HIS A 61 0.95 -6.91 -4.60
N LEU A 62 1.36 -6.13 -3.60
CA LEU A 62 2.02 -4.82 -3.80
C LEU A 62 3.33 -4.93 -4.59
N MET A 63 4.12 -6.02 -4.42
CA MET A 63 5.28 -6.28 -5.27
C MET A 63 4.88 -6.48 -6.74
N ASN A 64 3.75 -7.15 -7.02
CA ASN A 64 3.22 -7.28 -8.37
C ASN A 64 2.75 -5.93 -8.91
N VAL A 65 2.02 -5.15 -8.12
CA VAL A 65 1.61 -3.76 -8.47
C VAL A 65 2.83 -2.91 -8.80
N SER A 66 3.87 -2.95 -7.96
CA SER A 66 5.12 -2.22 -8.19
C SER A 66 5.81 -2.63 -9.50
N ALA A 67 5.81 -3.94 -9.83
CA ALA A 67 6.37 -4.44 -11.08
C ALA A 67 5.60 -3.91 -12.30
N HIS A 68 4.27 -3.85 -12.26
CA HIS A 68 3.44 -3.28 -13.33
C HIS A 68 3.71 -1.78 -13.51
N LEU A 69 3.74 -1.01 -12.42
CA LEU A 69 4.04 0.42 -12.47
C LEU A 69 5.46 0.71 -12.99
N ALA A 70 6.41 -0.21 -12.77
CA ALA A 70 7.75 -0.10 -13.31
C ALA A 70 7.86 -0.49 -14.78
N CYS A 71 6.77 -0.93 -15.43
CA CYS A 71 6.72 -1.20 -16.86
C CYS A 71 6.22 0.03 -17.64
N GLU A 72 6.72 0.22 -18.86
CA GLU A 72 6.20 1.15 -19.85
C GLU A 72 5.79 0.36 -21.09
N GLY A 73 4.52 0.53 -21.52
CA GLY A 73 3.96 -0.25 -22.60
C GLY A 73 3.47 -1.63 -22.17
N SER A 74 3.11 -2.48 -23.15
CA SER A 74 2.59 -3.82 -22.85
C SER A 74 3.56 -4.65 -21.99
N SER A 75 3.18 -4.93 -20.77
CA SER A 75 3.90 -5.78 -19.84
C SER A 75 3.69 -7.27 -20.16
N ALA A 76 3.78 -7.65 -21.43
CA ALA A 76 3.46 -8.99 -21.96
C ALA A 76 4.11 -10.18 -21.22
N LYS A 77 4.99 -9.92 -20.27
CA LYS A 77 5.65 -10.93 -19.44
C LYS A 77 5.16 -10.96 -17.98
N LEU A 78 4.39 -9.96 -17.55
CA LEU A 78 3.79 -9.95 -16.22
C LEU A 78 2.39 -10.57 -16.27
N LYS A 79 2.04 -11.32 -15.23
CA LYS A 79 0.64 -11.78 -15.09
C LYS A 79 -0.22 -10.58 -14.73
N PRO A 80 -1.44 -10.47 -15.29
CA PRO A 80 -2.38 -9.42 -14.88
C PRO A 80 -2.56 -9.39 -13.35
N LEU A 81 -2.84 -8.21 -12.81
CA LEU A 81 -3.19 -8.08 -11.40
C LEU A 81 -4.50 -8.85 -11.15
N ASP A 82 -4.50 -9.68 -10.11
CA ASP A 82 -5.64 -10.54 -9.79
C ASP A 82 -6.74 -9.72 -9.08
N PRO A 83 -7.94 -9.56 -9.67
CA PRO A 83 -9.03 -8.83 -9.04
C PRO A 83 -9.52 -9.49 -7.74
N ALA A 84 -9.24 -10.77 -7.51
CA ALA A 84 -9.55 -11.44 -6.26
C ALA A 84 -8.81 -10.85 -5.06
N GLU A 85 -7.72 -10.14 -5.27
CA GLU A 85 -7.00 -9.46 -4.18
C GLU A 85 -7.74 -8.21 -3.69
N GLU A 86 -8.43 -7.49 -4.57
CA GLU A 86 -9.31 -6.38 -4.16
C GLU A 86 -10.55 -6.90 -3.42
N GLN A 87 -11.19 -7.94 -3.93
CA GLN A 87 -12.32 -8.60 -3.26
C GLN A 87 -11.91 -9.11 -1.86
N PHE A 88 -10.72 -9.68 -1.73
CA PHE A 88 -10.19 -10.09 -0.42
C PHE A 88 -10.14 -8.92 0.57
N LEU A 89 -9.66 -7.75 0.15
CA LEU A 89 -9.64 -6.56 1.03
C LEU A 89 -11.05 -6.16 1.47
N GLU A 90 -12.02 -6.17 0.54
CA GLU A 90 -13.42 -5.84 0.83
C GLU A 90 -14.02 -6.80 1.86
N GLU A 91 -13.84 -8.11 1.67
CA GLU A 91 -14.31 -9.13 2.60
C GLU A 91 -13.68 -8.95 4.01
N ARG A 92 -12.40 -8.59 4.07
CA ARG A 92 -11.72 -8.34 5.35
C ARG A 92 -12.19 -7.06 6.02
N ILE A 93 -12.44 -5.99 5.27
CA ILE A 93 -13.02 -4.75 5.78
C ILE A 93 -14.38 -5.02 6.40
N ASP A 94 -15.25 -5.76 5.70
CA ASP A 94 -16.59 -6.08 6.18
C ASP A 94 -16.55 -6.92 7.48
N GLN A 95 -15.69 -7.93 7.52
CA GLN A 95 -15.52 -8.78 8.72
C GLN A 95 -15.03 -7.96 9.93
N MET A 96 -14.02 -7.13 9.75
CA MET A 96 -13.51 -6.27 10.82
C MET A 96 -14.55 -5.24 11.27
N THR A 97 -15.23 -4.62 10.31
CA THR A 97 -16.25 -3.59 10.59
C THR A 97 -17.41 -4.15 11.39
N ALA A 98 -17.84 -5.40 11.12
CA ALA A 98 -18.92 -6.06 11.86
C ALA A 98 -18.58 -6.28 13.35
N ALA A 99 -17.30 -6.36 13.69
CA ALA A 99 -16.81 -6.55 15.08
C ALA A 99 -16.48 -5.22 15.79
N LEU A 100 -16.39 -4.11 15.05
CA LEU A 100 -16.01 -2.82 15.60
C LEU A 100 -17.21 -2.04 16.15
N PRO A 101 -17.02 -1.20 17.19
CA PRO A 101 -18.03 -0.26 17.62
C PRO A 101 -18.35 0.76 16.50
N PRO A 102 -19.60 1.27 16.44
CA PRO A 102 -19.97 2.30 15.46
C PRO A 102 -19.05 3.51 15.53
N GLN A 103 -18.62 3.99 14.37
CA GLN A 103 -17.80 5.19 14.26
C GLN A 103 -18.70 6.41 14.00
N ASN A 104 -18.70 7.37 14.92
CA ASN A 104 -19.52 8.58 14.85
C ASN A 104 -18.68 9.87 14.67
N ALA A 105 -17.35 9.76 14.68
CA ALA A 105 -16.43 10.90 14.55
C ALA A 105 -15.11 10.46 13.91
N PHE A 106 -14.24 11.43 13.58
CA PHE A 106 -12.91 11.13 13.06
C PHE A 106 -12.01 10.56 14.16
N VAL A 107 -11.33 9.46 13.84
CA VAL A 107 -10.38 8.81 14.75
C VAL A 107 -9.06 9.58 14.74
N LEU A 108 -8.56 9.91 15.92
CA LEU A 108 -7.21 10.43 16.11
C LEU A 108 -6.26 9.24 16.32
N PRO A 109 -5.21 9.10 15.49
CA PRO A 109 -4.20 8.07 15.70
C PRO A 109 -3.54 8.20 17.07
N GLY A 110 -3.48 7.12 17.82
CA GLY A 110 -3.00 7.14 19.19
C GLY A 110 -2.49 5.78 19.67
N LYS A 111 -3.11 5.20 20.69
CA LYS A 111 -2.74 3.92 21.28
C LYS A 111 -3.51 2.76 20.64
N PRO A 112 -2.91 1.57 20.58
CA PRO A 112 -1.51 1.25 20.87
C PRO A 112 -0.58 1.72 19.72
N ALA A 113 0.73 1.64 19.91
CA ALA A 113 1.72 2.05 18.89
C ALA A 113 1.49 1.39 17.53
N VAL A 114 1.12 0.10 17.49
CA VAL A 114 0.86 -0.64 16.25
C VAL A 114 -0.33 -0.05 15.47
N SER A 115 -1.39 0.42 16.14
CA SER A 115 -2.50 1.12 15.50
C SER A 115 -2.02 2.42 14.84
N SER A 116 -1.19 3.20 15.53
CA SER A 116 -0.59 4.41 14.95
C SER A 116 0.31 4.11 13.76
N VAL A 117 1.12 3.05 13.81
CA VAL A 117 1.95 2.61 12.67
C VAL A 117 1.07 2.18 11.49
N CYS A 118 -0.04 1.49 11.74
CA CYS A 118 -1.00 1.13 10.70
C CYS A 118 -1.64 2.38 10.06
N HIS A 119 -1.93 3.42 10.83
CA HIS A 119 -2.36 4.71 10.28
C HIS A 119 -1.27 5.41 9.45
N ILE A 120 0.02 5.26 9.81
CA ILE A 120 1.14 5.74 8.96
C ILE A 120 1.11 4.98 7.63
N ALA A 121 1.04 3.64 7.65
CA ALA A 121 0.93 2.82 6.44
C ALA A 121 -0.25 3.26 5.57
N ARG A 122 -1.42 3.54 6.17
CA ARG A 122 -2.59 4.08 5.47
C ARG A 122 -2.29 5.40 4.75
N THR A 123 -1.61 6.33 5.41
CA THR A 123 -1.29 7.63 4.79
C THR A 123 -0.24 7.51 3.69
N VAL A 124 0.72 6.59 3.82
CA VAL A 124 1.69 6.23 2.78
C VAL A 124 0.96 5.59 1.58
N CYS A 125 0.03 4.66 1.83
CA CYS A 125 -0.83 4.06 0.79
C CYS A 125 -1.56 5.12 -0.02
N ARG A 126 -2.19 6.10 0.62
CA ARG A 126 -2.85 7.24 -0.03
C ARG A 126 -1.87 8.15 -0.78
N ARG A 127 -0.61 8.23 -0.37
CA ARG A 127 0.42 8.93 -1.13
C ARG A 127 0.78 8.14 -2.40
N ALA A 128 0.99 6.82 -2.29
CA ALA A 128 1.23 5.95 -3.42
C ALA A 128 0.09 6.02 -4.45
N GLU A 129 -1.17 5.96 -4.01
CA GLU A 129 -2.36 6.17 -4.85
C GLU A 129 -2.28 7.46 -5.66
N ARG A 130 -1.99 8.60 -4.99
CA ARG A 130 -1.84 9.89 -5.70
C ARG A 130 -0.64 9.94 -6.64
N SER A 131 0.41 9.16 -6.37
CA SER A 131 1.56 9.06 -7.27
C SER A 131 1.23 8.26 -8.52
N VAL A 132 0.39 7.22 -8.43
CA VAL A 132 -0.15 6.52 -9.60
C VAL A 132 -1.00 7.46 -10.43
N VAL A 133 -1.90 8.25 -9.84
CA VAL A 133 -2.71 9.25 -10.56
C VAL A 133 -1.84 10.25 -11.34
N ARG A 134 -0.67 10.64 -10.83
CA ARG A 134 0.25 11.57 -11.51
C ARG A 134 0.88 11.01 -12.77
N ILE A 135 0.88 9.69 -12.97
CA ILE A 135 1.36 9.07 -14.23
C ILE A 135 0.57 9.59 -15.43
N GLY A 136 -0.68 9.98 -15.25
CA GLY A 136 -1.53 10.62 -16.25
C GLY A 136 -2.25 9.62 -17.13
N GLU A 137 -1.65 9.20 -18.24
CA GLU A 137 -2.24 8.19 -19.13
C GLU A 137 -2.09 6.79 -18.50
N LEU A 138 -3.11 6.38 -17.75
CA LEU A 138 -3.14 5.09 -17.07
C LEU A 138 -3.48 3.97 -18.07
N GLN A 139 -2.68 2.92 -18.05
CA GLN A 139 -2.98 1.65 -18.69
C GLN A 139 -3.95 0.84 -17.85
N GLU A 140 -4.45 -0.28 -18.35
CA GLU A 140 -5.39 -1.15 -17.63
C GLU A 140 -4.81 -1.61 -16.28
N ASP A 141 -3.54 -2.05 -16.28
CA ASP A 141 -2.85 -2.47 -15.05
C ASP A 141 -2.61 -1.30 -14.06
N ASP A 142 -2.35 -0.08 -14.55
CA ASP A 142 -2.22 1.11 -13.71
C ASP A 142 -3.58 1.44 -13.05
N SER A 143 -4.68 1.25 -13.78
CA SER A 143 -6.05 1.46 -13.26
C SER A 143 -6.41 0.42 -12.20
N ALA A 144 -6.04 -0.85 -12.40
CA ALA A 144 -6.22 -1.91 -11.41
C ALA A 144 -5.37 -1.64 -10.15
N ALA A 145 -4.13 -1.16 -10.33
CA ALA A 145 -3.28 -0.75 -9.22
C ALA A 145 -3.89 0.39 -8.41
N LEU A 146 -4.50 1.38 -9.09
CA LEU A 146 -5.14 2.52 -8.45
C LEU A 146 -6.36 2.09 -7.62
N SER A 147 -7.23 1.22 -8.16
CA SER A 147 -8.39 0.68 -7.45
C SER A 147 -7.96 -0.10 -6.22
N TYR A 148 -6.99 -0.98 -6.36
CA TYR A 148 -6.45 -1.76 -5.25
C TYR A 148 -5.88 -0.87 -4.12
N LEU A 149 -5.07 0.15 -4.45
CA LEU A 149 -4.50 1.06 -3.46
C LEU A 149 -5.57 1.86 -2.72
N ASN A 150 -6.62 2.28 -3.43
CA ASN A 150 -7.75 2.95 -2.81
C ASN A 150 -8.41 2.03 -1.76
N ARG A 151 -8.75 0.80 -2.13
CA ARG A 151 -9.33 -0.19 -1.23
C ARG A 151 -8.39 -0.59 -0.08
N LEU A 152 -7.08 -0.72 -0.35
CA LEU A 152 -6.09 -0.99 0.68
C LEU A 152 -6.02 0.12 1.73
N SER A 153 -6.23 1.38 1.35
CA SER A 153 -6.27 2.47 2.33
C SER A 153 -7.45 2.34 3.31
N ASP A 154 -8.60 1.85 2.87
CA ASP A 154 -9.77 1.59 3.71
C ASP A 154 -9.54 0.37 4.63
N TYR A 155 -8.93 -0.69 4.08
CA TYR A 155 -8.49 -1.84 4.85
C TYR A 155 -7.55 -1.43 6.00
N LEU A 156 -6.53 -0.64 5.72
CA LEU A 156 -5.56 -0.19 6.73
C LEU A 156 -6.20 0.71 7.80
N PHE A 157 -7.20 1.52 7.42
CA PHE A 157 -7.98 2.28 8.38
C PHE A 157 -8.73 1.35 9.33
N THR A 158 -9.43 0.35 8.78
CA THR A 158 -10.23 -0.60 9.56
C THR A 158 -9.33 -1.47 10.43
N LEU A 159 -8.20 -1.94 9.91
CA LEU A 159 -7.20 -2.70 10.68
C LEU A 159 -6.63 -1.89 11.85
N ALA A 160 -6.33 -0.61 11.64
CA ALA A 160 -5.82 0.24 12.73
C ALA A 160 -6.82 0.35 13.89
N ARG A 161 -8.11 0.47 13.59
CA ARG A 161 -9.19 0.46 14.58
C ARG A 161 -9.30 -0.89 15.29
N THR A 162 -9.25 -1.97 14.51
CA THR A 162 -9.29 -3.34 15.04
C THR A 162 -8.17 -3.57 16.06
N LEU A 163 -6.92 -3.22 15.68
CA LEU A 163 -5.76 -3.34 16.56
C LEU A 163 -5.88 -2.47 17.83
N CYS A 164 -6.54 -1.31 17.74
CA CYS A 164 -6.83 -0.48 18.91
C CYS A 164 -7.80 -1.20 19.86
N VAL A 165 -8.95 -1.63 19.35
CA VAL A 165 -10.00 -2.27 20.14
C VAL A 165 -9.54 -3.61 20.74
N GLU A 166 -8.86 -4.46 19.96
CA GLU A 166 -8.31 -5.74 20.43
C GLU A 166 -7.27 -5.59 21.54
N SER A 167 -6.53 -4.48 21.55
CA SER A 167 -5.59 -4.17 22.63
C SER A 167 -6.27 -3.76 23.95
N GLY A 168 -7.59 -3.58 23.97
CA GLY A 168 -8.33 -3.01 25.08
C GLY A 168 -8.19 -1.50 25.24
N ALA A 169 -7.54 -0.81 24.28
CA ALA A 169 -7.45 0.65 24.27
C ALA A 169 -8.77 1.28 23.78
N ALA A 170 -9.10 2.44 24.32
CA ALA A 170 -10.19 3.24 23.78
C ALA A 170 -9.71 3.99 22.53
N GLU A 171 -10.57 4.04 21.50
CA GLU A 171 -10.37 4.92 20.36
C GLU A 171 -10.46 6.38 20.81
N ASP A 172 -9.59 7.23 20.28
CA ASP A 172 -9.62 8.68 20.50
C ASP A 172 -10.32 9.34 19.31
N PHE A 173 -11.28 10.22 19.60
CA PHE A 173 -12.13 10.84 18.57
C PHE A 173 -11.98 12.35 18.61
N TRP A 174 -11.79 12.94 17.43
CA TRP A 174 -11.91 14.38 17.28
C TRP A 174 -13.39 14.77 17.29
N LEU A 175 -13.76 15.54 18.30
CA LEU A 175 -15.08 16.15 18.45
C LEU A 175 -14.93 17.65 18.15
N PRO A 176 -15.60 18.21 17.12
CA PRO A 176 -15.51 19.61 16.76
C PRO A 176 -16.15 20.53 17.80
#